data_74e7f9ea34f9e6da493ceb4216c2b038
#
_entry.id   74e7f9ea34f9e6da493ceb4216c2b038
#
_cell.length_a   1.000
_cell.length_b   1.000
_cell.length_c   1.000
_cell.angle_alpha   90.00
_cell.angle_beta   90.00
_cell.angle_gamma   90.00
#
_symmetry.space_group_name_H-M   'P 1'
#
loop_
_entity.id
_entity.type
_entity.pdbx_description
1 polymer ?
#
loop_
_entity_poly.entity_id
_entity_poly.type
_entity_poly.pdbx_seq_one_letter_code
_entity_poly.pdbx_strand_id
1 'polypeptide(L)'
;TKLKTTSDEVLDYIPTRNVYFPVDSAKVIANGTVKAKDADKIVKQLDINLKGNALNKSQLMVLDILATNNWERPIYFGIGMGPDSYMGFEKYFQLEGAAYRVVPIETNPENYYDYGRIDSDILYDNVMNKFEWGNIKDPKVNIDYFHDNTIAVMKYRYTFLRLAETLAQEGKNEQAIAALDKSLEEIPLYQVPADNSLLNYIPLYYNLGETEKANALAKELAVNNYQTLKYIHSLAPEDVQRGDIMQDEKLSMNVIRFLLAYITQAGQTELAQEISNMVESIYNPTAVHPYRPEVQKKIDTSGSQS
;
A
#
# COMPACT_ATOMS: atom_id res chain seq x y z
N THR A 1 -30.14 0.71 -25.95
CA THR A 1 -30.62 1.75 -26.89
C THR A 1 -29.57 1.95 -27.97
N LYS A 2 -30.00 2.12 -29.21
CA LYS A 2 -29.12 2.36 -30.37
C LYS A 2 -29.18 3.83 -30.78
N LEU A 3 -28.00 4.45 -30.99
CA LEU A 3 -27.82 5.79 -31.45
C LEU A 3 -27.22 5.74 -32.86
N LYS A 4 -27.89 6.40 -33.86
CA LYS A 4 -27.36 6.57 -35.21
C LYS A 4 -26.50 7.84 -35.21
N THR A 5 -25.23 7.72 -35.60
CA THR A 5 -24.31 8.86 -35.69
C THR A 5 -24.49 9.61 -37.03
N THR A 6 -23.86 10.76 -37.15
CA THR A 6 -23.83 11.54 -38.41
C THR A 6 -23.10 10.82 -39.55
N SER A 7 -22.29 9.81 -39.25
CA SER A 7 -21.57 8.93 -40.18
C SER A 7 -22.33 7.63 -40.52
N ASP A 8 -23.63 7.55 -40.21
CA ASP A 8 -24.48 6.36 -40.35
C ASP A 8 -24.05 5.14 -39.56
N GLU A 9 -23.05 5.26 -38.69
CA GLU A 9 -22.70 4.19 -37.71
C GLU A 9 -23.79 4.07 -36.64
N VAL A 10 -24.11 2.82 -36.28
CA VAL A 10 -25.04 2.53 -35.22
C VAL A 10 -24.24 2.13 -33.97
N LEU A 11 -24.24 2.99 -32.96
CA LEU A 11 -23.59 2.75 -31.70
C LEU A 11 -24.59 2.29 -30.64
N ASP A 12 -24.18 1.35 -29.81
CA ASP A 12 -24.94 1.01 -28.63
C ASP A 12 -24.78 2.13 -27.59
N TYR A 13 -25.91 2.55 -27.03
CA TYR A 13 -26.01 3.69 -26.14
C TYR A 13 -26.64 3.32 -24.81
N ILE A 14 -25.96 3.65 -23.71
CA ILE A 14 -26.50 3.55 -22.37
C ILE A 14 -27.03 4.93 -21.96
N PRO A 15 -28.35 5.08 -21.70
CA PRO A 15 -28.98 6.37 -21.53
C PRO A 15 -28.68 7.08 -20.21
N THR A 16 -27.99 6.42 -19.31
CA THR A 16 -27.63 6.95 -17.99
C THR A 16 -26.23 6.58 -17.60
N ARG A 17 -25.55 7.43 -16.82
CA ARG A 17 -24.28 7.12 -16.18
C ARG A 17 -24.46 6.52 -14.78
N ASN A 18 -25.65 6.69 -14.20
CA ASN A 18 -25.96 6.15 -12.89
C ASN A 18 -26.58 4.76 -13.07
N VAL A 19 -25.86 3.77 -12.62
CA VAL A 19 -26.32 2.38 -12.57
C VAL A 19 -26.43 1.94 -11.10
N TYR A 20 -27.41 1.08 -10.82
CA TYR A 20 -27.60 0.58 -9.46
C TYR A 20 -27.78 -0.94 -9.47
N PHE A 21 -27.30 -1.56 -8.39
CA PHE A 21 -27.42 -3.01 -8.18
C PHE A 21 -28.15 -3.25 -6.88
N PRO A 22 -29.35 -3.86 -6.90
CA PRO A 22 -30.11 -4.15 -5.69
C PRO A 22 -29.34 -5.08 -4.74
N VAL A 23 -29.58 -4.90 -3.43
CA VAL A 23 -28.98 -5.72 -2.39
C VAL A 23 -30.07 -6.45 -1.62
N ASP A 24 -29.97 -7.79 -1.59
CA ASP A 24 -30.75 -8.62 -0.68
C ASP A 24 -29.97 -8.77 0.64
N SER A 25 -30.35 -7.99 1.65
CA SER A 25 -29.67 -7.98 2.94
C SER A 25 -29.68 -9.33 3.64
N ALA A 26 -30.78 -10.09 3.53
CA ALA A 26 -30.86 -11.42 4.13
C ALA A 26 -29.87 -12.38 3.46
N LYS A 27 -29.77 -12.33 2.14
CA LYS A 27 -28.87 -13.18 1.35
C LYS A 27 -27.41 -12.88 1.64
N VAL A 28 -27.01 -11.60 1.67
CA VAL A 28 -25.59 -11.21 1.90
C VAL A 28 -25.13 -11.51 3.33
N ILE A 29 -26.05 -11.57 4.30
CA ILE A 29 -25.74 -12.05 5.65
C ILE A 29 -25.65 -13.59 5.66
N ALA A 30 -26.61 -14.25 5.08
CA ALA A 30 -26.68 -15.72 5.09
C ALA A 30 -25.47 -16.39 4.40
N ASN A 31 -24.95 -15.79 3.33
CA ASN A 31 -23.79 -16.31 2.60
C ASN A 31 -22.43 -15.77 3.11
N GLY A 32 -22.42 -14.96 4.19
CA GLY A 32 -21.20 -14.42 4.79
C GLY A 32 -20.52 -13.31 3.99
N THR A 33 -21.21 -12.68 3.04
CA THR A 33 -20.69 -11.47 2.37
C THR A 33 -20.56 -10.31 3.35
N VAL A 34 -21.52 -10.21 4.28
CA VAL A 34 -21.50 -9.25 5.39
C VAL A 34 -21.70 -10.02 6.70
N LYS A 35 -20.89 -9.74 7.70
CA LYS A 35 -21.06 -10.30 9.05
C LYS A 35 -22.30 -9.72 9.71
N ALA A 36 -22.99 -10.53 10.54
CA ALA A 36 -24.19 -10.11 11.25
C ALA A 36 -24.00 -8.84 12.09
N LYS A 37 -22.78 -8.62 12.63
CA LYS A 37 -22.44 -7.40 13.38
C LYS A 37 -22.49 -6.10 12.57
N ASP A 38 -22.42 -6.20 11.25
CA ASP A 38 -22.42 -5.07 10.31
C ASP A 38 -23.74 -4.97 9.51
N ALA A 39 -24.80 -5.69 9.93
CA ALA A 39 -26.07 -5.76 9.22
C ALA A 39 -26.74 -4.39 9.07
N ASP A 40 -26.56 -3.50 10.03
CA ASP A 40 -27.07 -2.13 10.05
C ASP A 40 -26.40 -1.20 9.02
N LYS A 41 -25.22 -1.58 8.52
CA LYS A 41 -24.44 -0.83 7.54
C LYS A 41 -24.76 -1.20 6.09
N ILE A 42 -25.59 -2.24 5.89
CA ILE A 42 -25.93 -2.72 4.54
C ILE A 42 -26.78 -1.70 3.81
N VAL A 43 -26.29 -1.25 2.64
CA VAL A 43 -27.05 -0.37 1.75
C VAL A 43 -28.11 -1.16 0.99
N LYS A 44 -29.21 -0.50 0.60
CA LYS A 44 -30.31 -1.14 -0.17
C LYS A 44 -29.92 -1.47 -1.60
N GLN A 45 -28.96 -0.74 -2.14
CA GLN A 45 -28.41 -0.91 -3.50
C GLN A 45 -27.00 -0.33 -3.57
N LEU A 46 -26.20 -0.82 -4.50
CA LEU A 46 -24.96 -0.15 -4.88
C LEU A 46 -25.26 0.90 -5.93
N ASP A 47 -24.92 2.13 -5.67
CA ASP A 47 -25.08 3.26 -6.61
C ASP A 47 -23.72 3.59 -7.23
N ILE A 48 -23.60 3.38 -8.53
CA ILE A 48 -22.37 3.59 -9.30
C ILE A 48 -22.57 4.69 -10.31
N ASN A 49 -21.72 5.70 -10.27
CA ASN A 49 -21.63 6.72 -11.30
C ASN A 49 -20.48 6.41 -12.25
N LEU A 50 -20.82 5.99 -13.46
CA LEU A 50 -19.84 5.64 -14.50
C LEU A 50 -19.13 6.90 -15.03
N LYS A 51 -17.82 6.90 -14.94
CA LYS A 51 -16.98 7.99 -15.45
C LYS A 51 -16.72 7.84 -16.97
N GLY A 52 -16.47 8.96 -17.64
CA GLY A 52 -16.15 8.95 -19.07
C GLY A 52 -17.37 8.93 -20.00
N ASN A 53 -17.12 8.84 -21.31
CA ASN A 53 -18.14 8.90 -22.36
C ASN A 53 -18.33 7.57 -23.09
N ALA A 54 -17.52 6.57 -22.80
CA ALA A 54 -17.58 5.25 -23.40
C ALA A 54 -17.22 4.18 -22.39
N LEU A 55 -17.77 3.00 -22.56
CA LEU A 55 -17.38 1.79 -21.83
C LEU A 55 -16.73 0.83 -22.83
N ASN A 56 -15.62 0.26 -22.44
CA ASN A 56 -15.02 -0.83 -23.21
C ASN A 56 -15.73 -2.17 -22.91
N LYS A 57 -15.41 -3.19 -23.69
CA LYS A 57 -16.04 -4.50 -23.56
C LYS A 57 -15.84 -5.14 -22.17
N SER A 58 -14.66 -4.99 -21.58
CA SER A 58 -14.38 -5.54 -20.25
C SER A 58 -15.19 -4.84 -19.16
N GLN A 59 -15.36 -3.54 -19.23
CA GLN A 59 -16.20 -2.78 -18.30
C GLN A 59 -17.69 -3.20 -18.40
N LEU A 60 -18.21 -3.39 -19.62
CA LEU A 60 -19.57 -3.91 -19.81
C LEU A 60 -19.74 -5.31 -19.22
N MET A 61 -18.73 -6.19 -19.37
CA MET A 61 -18.76 -7.53 -18.78
C MET A 61 -18.78 -7.48 -17.24
N VAL A 62 -18.02 -6.56 -16.63
CA VAL A 62 -18.06 -6.38 -15.17
C VAL A 62 -19.45 -5.97 -14.70
N LEU A 63 -20.10 -5.02 -15.39
CA LEU A 63 -21.47 -4.60 -15.05
C LEU A 63 -22.48 -5.74 -15.22
N ASP A 64 -22.34 -6.54 -16.28
CA ASP A 64 -23.20 -7.70 -16.52
C ASP A 64 -23.03 -8.78 -15.46
N ILE A 65 -21.78 -9.10 -15.07
CA ILE A 65 -21.48 -10.02 -13.98
C ILE A 65 -22.12 -9.55 -12.68
N LEU A 66 -22.00 -8.27 -12.34
CA LEU A 66 -22.59 -7.71 -11.12
C LEU A 66 -24.12 -7.74 -11.17
N ALA A 67 -24.72 -7.44 -12.32
CA ALA A 67 -26.18 -7.46 -12.49
C ALA A 67 -26.78 -8.86 -12.41
N THR A 68 -26.04 -9.87 -12.87
CA THR A 68 -26.54 -11.27 -12.94
C THR A 68 -26.13 -12.12 -11.76
N ASN A 69 -25.08 -11.74 -11.02
CA ASN A 69 -24.53 -12.53 -9.91
C ASN A 69 -25.49 -12.70 -8.72
N ASN A 70 -26.39 -11.77 -8.51
CA ASN A 70 -27.36 -11.81 -7.41
C ASN A 70 -26.75 -12.22 -6.05
N TRP A 71 -25.52 -11.76 -5.77
CA TRP A 71 -24.75 -12.05 -4.55
C TRP A 71 -24.48 -13.55 -4.28
N GLU A 72 -24.50 -14.40 -5.31
CA GLU A 72 -24.25 -15.85 -5.16
C GLU A 72 -22.77 -16.19 -5.06
N ARG A 73 -21.94 -15.42 -5.75
CA ARG A 73 -20.48 -15.58 -5.74
C ARG A 73 -19.80 -14.29 -5.30
N PRO A 74 -18.70 -14.37 -4.55
CA PRO A 74 -17.92 -13.20 -4.24
C PRO A 74 -17.29 -12.62 -5.52
N ILE A 75 -17.30 -11.30 -5.63
CA ILE A 75 -16.67 -10.56 -6.74
C ILE A 75 -15.51 -9.79 -6.19
N TYR A 76 -14.35 -9.91 -6.84
CA TYR A 76 -13.11 -9.28 -6.43
C TYR A 76 -12.51 -8.41 -7.54
N PHE A 77 -11.92 -7.30 -7.14
CA PHE A 77 -11.04 -6.47 -7.96
C PHE A 77 -9.61 -6.58 -7.43
N GLY A 78 -8.63 -6.80 -8.31
CA GLY A 78 -7.22 -6.88 -7.91
C GLY A 78 -6.69 -5.52 -7.41
N ILE A 79 -5.91 -5.50 -6.35
CA ILE A 79 -5.30 -4.24 -5.82
C ILE A 79 -4.32 -3.59 -6.80
N GLY A 80 -3.88 -4.31 -7.82
CA GLY A 80 -2.96 -3.81 -8.85
C GLY A 80 -3.63 -3.18 -10.05
N MET A 81 -4.95 -3.12 -10.07
CA MET A 81 -5.70 -2.48 -11.15
C MET A 81 -5.66 -0.96 -10.95
N GLY A 82 -5.59 -0.20 -12.05
CA GLY A 82 -5.69 1.26 -11.98
C GLY A 82 -7.10 1.74 -11.58
N PRO A 83 -7.24 2.96 -11.04
CA PRO A 83 -8.52 3.52 -10.58
C PRO A 83 -9.62 3.51 -11.64
N ASP A 84 -9.25 3.69 -12.92
CA ASP A 84 -10.21 3.64 -14.04
C ASP A 84 -10.87 2.27 -14.20
N SER A 85 -10.19 1.21 -13.76
CA SER A 85 -10.72 -0.16 -13.81
C SER A 85 -11.71 -0.46 -12.69
N TYR A 86 -11.73 0.34 -11.63
CA TYR A 86 -12.66 0.18 -10.51
C TYR A 86 -14.05 0.76 -10.77
N MET A 87 -14.20 1.60 -11.79
CA MET A 87 -15.48 2.06 -12.32
C MET A 87 -16.42 2.74 -11.32
N GLY A 88 -15.91 3.22 -10.18
CA GLY A 88 -16.70 3.82 -9.10
C GLY A 88 -17.18 2.84 -8.02
N PHE A 89 -16.66 1.60 -8.02
CA PHE A 89 -16.95 0.62 -6.97
C PHE A 89 -16.08 0.78 -5.72
N GLU A 90 -15.10 1.68 -5.72
CA GLU A 90 -14.10 1.86 -4.66
C GLU A 90 -14.72 2.03 -3.27
N LYS A 91 -15.86 2.72 -3.19
CA LYS A 91 -16.59 2.94 -1.95
C LYS A 91 -17.30 1.69 -1.40
N TYR A 92 -17.40 0.63 -2.18
CA TYR A 92 -17.98 -0.66 -1.80
C TYR A 92 -16.93 -1.76 -1.67
N PHE A 93 -15.68 -1.39 -1.62
CA PHE A 93 -14.59 -2.35 -1.48
C PHE A 93 -14.36 -2.75 -0.02
N GLN A 94 -13.96 -4.00 0.18
CA GLN A 94 -13.38 -4.52 1.40
C GLN A 94 -12.04 -5.16 1.05
N LEU A 95 -10.96 -4.66 1.65
CA LEU A 95 -9.63 -5.20 1.40
C LEU A 95 -9.49 -6.57 2.09
N GLU A 96 -9.17 -7.62 1.30
CA GLU A 96 -9.00 -8.99 1.80
C GLU A 96 -7.61 -9.58 1.49
N GLY A 97 -6.62 -8.72 1.28
CA GLY A 97 -5.23 -9.07 0.96
C GLY A 97 -4.81 -8.52 -0.40
N ALA A 98 -4.64 -9.38 -1.41
CA ALA A 98 -4.28 -9.00 -2.77
C ALA A 98 -5.47 -8.53 -3.64
N ALA A 99 -6.66 -8.44 -3.07
CA ALA A 99 -7.86 -8.06 -3.78
C ALA A 99 -8.87 -7.34 -2.88
N TYR A 100 -9.71 -6.52 -3.51
CA TYR A 100 -10.85 -5.89 -2.91
C TYR A 100 -12.10 -6.71 -3.22
N ARG A 101 -12.79 -7.21 -2.20
CA ARG A 101 -14.10 -7.80 -2.35
C ARG A 101 -15.17 -6.72 -2.46
N VAL A 102 -16.12 -6.86 -3.36
CA VAL A 102 -17.31 -6.00 -3.40
C VAL A 102 -18.26 -6.43 -2.29
N VAL A 103 -18.55 -5.50 -1.39
CA VAL A 103 -19.50 -5.69 -0.27
C VAL A 103 -20.52 -4.56 -0.26
N PRO A 104 -21.78 -4.81 0.12
CA PRO A 104 -22.83 -3.80 0.12
C PRO A 104 -22.78 -2.90 1.37
N ILE A 105 -21.59 -2.41 1.70
CA ILE A 105 -21.34 -1.44 2.77
C ILE A 105 -20.59 -0.27 2.14
N GLU A 106 -21.20 0.91 2.19
CA GLU A 106 -20.59 2.10 1.63
C GLU A 106 -19.58 2.72 2.60
N THR A 107 -18.39 3.02 2.09
CA THR A 107 -17.34 3.72 2.82
C THR A 107 -16.82 4.88 1.99
N ASN A 108 -16.54 6.01 2.63
CA ASN A 108 -15.86 7.11 1.97
C ASN A 108 -14.37 7.00 2.28
N PRO A 109 -13.51 6.81 1.27
CA PRO A 109 -12.06 6.77 1.49
C PRO A 109 -11.60 8.14 1.99
N GLU A 110 -10.83 8.15 3.07
CA GLU A 110 -10.22 9.38 3.61
C GLU A 110 -9.10 9.89 2.71
N ASN A 111 -8.43 8.98 2.00
CA ASN A 111 -7.34 9.25 1.08
C ASN A 111 -7.55 8.55 -0.27
N TYR A 112 -6.92 9.09 -1.32
CA TYR A 112 -7.01 8.56 -2.68
C TYR A 112 -6.60 7.08 -2.84
N TYR A 113 -5.79 6.55 -1.93
CA TYR A 113 -5.32 5.16 -1.97
C TYR A 113 -6.02 4.24 -0.96
N ASP A 114 -6.88 4.78 -0.08
CA ASP A 114 -7.58 4.03 0.97
C ASP A 114 -8.92 3.50 0.50
N TYR A 115 -8.91 2.73 -0.58
CA TYR A 115 -10.15 2.16 -1.08
C TYR A 115 -10.75 1.14 -0.12
N GLY A 116 -12.04 1.34 0.15
CA GLY A 116 -12.87 0.39 0.87
C GLY A 116 -12.54 0.27 2.37
N ARG A 117 -13.29 -0.60 2.99
CA ARG A 117 -13.18 -0.92 4.41
C ARG A 117 -12.18 -2.06 4.66
N ILE A 118 -11.83 -2.22 5.92
CA ILE A 118 -11.15 -3.41 6.42
C ILE A 118 -12.07 -4.13 7.40
N ASP A 119 -12.27 -5.44 7.20
CA ASP A 119 -12.67 -6.36 8.25
C ASP A 119 -11.39 -6.98 8.80
N SER A 120 -10.99 -6.54 10.00
CA SER A 120 -9.69 -6.90 10.59
C SER A 120 -9.53 -8.41 10.77
N ASP A 121 -10.61 -9.13 11.13
CA ASP A 121 -10.55 -10.58 11.35
C ASP A 121 -10.31 -11.33 10.03
N ILE A 122 -10.99 -10.92 8.94
CA ILE A 122 -10.84 -11.55 7.62
C ILE A 122 -9.47 -11.25 7.04
N LEU A 123 -9.07 -9.98 7.05
CA LEU A 123 -7.78 -9.58 6.49
C LEU A 123 -6.62 -10.19 7.28
N TYR A 124 -6.70 -10.19 8.61
CA TYR A 124 -5.70 -10.83 9.47
C TYR A 124 -5.55 -12.32 9.16
N ASP A 125 -6.66 -13.05 9.15
CA ASP A 125 -6.63 -14.49 8.85
C ASP A 125 -6.06 -14.79 7.45
N ASN A 126 -6.38 -13.95 6.47
CA ASN A 126 -5.84 -14.11 5.12
C ASN A 126 -4.32 -13.89 5.08
N VAL A 127 -3.81 -12.75 5.56
CA VAL A 127 -2.38 -12.40 5.39
C VAL A 127 -1.47 -13.11 6.39
N MET A 128 -1.99 -13.46 7.57
CA MET A 128 -1.19 -14.13 8.61
C MET A 128 -1.21 -15.66 8.50
N ASN A 129 -2.34 -16.25 8.07
CA ASN A 129 -2.54 -17.69 8.19
C ASN A 129 -2.72 -18.41 6.84
N LYS A 130 -3.25 -17.74 5.81
CA LYS A 130 -3.62 -18.40 4.55
C LYS A 130 -2.70 -18.07 3.37
N PHE A 131 -2.12 -16.87 3.36
CA PHE A 131 -1.25 -16.47 2.26
C PHE A 131 0.07 -17.22 2.29
N GLU A 132 0.46 -17.74 1.14
CA GLU A 132 1.78 -18.28 0.88
C GLU A 132 2.63 -17.19 0.21
N TRP A 133 3.68 -16.74 0.90
CA TRP A 133 4.49 -15.59 0.48
C TRP A 133 5.59 -15.95 -0.53
N GLY A 134 5.67 -17.20 -0.93
CA GLY A 134 6.67 -17.69 -1.87
C GLY A 134 8.11 -17.60 -1.33
N ASN A 135 9.05 -17.33 -2.22
CA ASN A 135 10.47 -17.36 -1.89
C ASN A 135 11.10 -15.95 -1.77
N ILE A 136 10.33 -14.92 -1.47
CA ILE A 136 10.87 -13.54 -1.36
C ILE A 136 11.99 -13.47 -0.32
N LYS A 137 11.92 -14.26 0.75
CA LYS A 137 12.96 -14.31 1.81
C LYS A 137 14.26 -14.99 1.39
N ASP A 138 14.30 -15.74 0.30
CA ASP A 138 15.52 -16.42 -0.14
C ASP A 138 16.46 -15.38 -0.78
N PRO A 139 17.67 -15.13 -0.21
CA PRO A 139 18.61 -14.16 -0.74
C PRO A 139 19.14 -14.51 -2.14
N LYS A 140 18.89 -15.73 -2.61
CA LYS A 140 19.23 -16.16 -3.97
C LYS A 140 18.17 -15.73 -5.01
N VAL A 141 16.97 -15.37 -4.56
CA VAL A 141 15.93 -14.85 -5.44
C VAL A 141 16.25 -13.41 -5.78
N ASN A 142 16.31 -13.11 -7.08
CA ASN A 142 16.46 -11.74 -7.55
C ASN A 142 15.07 -11.17 -7.82
N ILE A 143 14.72 -10.10 -7.12
CA ILE A 143 13.50 -9.34 -7.32
C ILE A 143 13.86 -8.15 -8.20
N ASP A 144 13.24 -8.03 -9.38
CA ASP A 144 13.48 -6.88 -10.25
C ASP A 144 12.76 -5.63 -9.72
N TYR A 145 13.27 -4.45 -10.13
CA TYR A 145 12.77 -3.16 -9.66
C TYR A 145 11.27 -2.96 -9.87
N PHE A 146 10.70 -3.49 -10.95
CA PHE A 146 9.26 -3.38 -11.21
C PHE A 146 8.44 -4.18 -10.20
N HIS A 147 8.83 -5.42 -9.91
CA HIS A 147 8.16 -6.26 -8.91
C HIS A 147 8.39 -5.73 -7.51
N ASP A 148 9.58 -5.20 -7.23
CA ASP A 148 9.91 -4.54 -5.99
C ASP A 148 8.92 -3.40 -5.68
N ASN A 149 8.88 -2.38 -6.54
CA ASN A 149 8.02 -1.23 -6.32
C ASN A 149 6.52 -1.53 -6.45
N THR A 150 6.13 -2.40 -7.39
CA THR A 150 4.72 -2.57 -7.74
C THR A 150 4.02 -3.62 -6.89
N ILE A 151 4.70 -4.69 -6.51
CA ILE A 151 4.09 -5.82 -5.82
C ILE A 151 4.42 -5.81 -4.34
N ALA A 152 5.71 -5.75 -3.99
CA ALA A 152 6.12 -5.85 -2.60
C ALA A 152 5.76 -4.59 -1.80
N VAL A 153 6.12 -3.44 -2.35
CA VAL A 153 6.04 -2.16 -1.64
C VAL A 153 4.63 -1.61 -1.63
N MET A 154 4.08 -1.28 -2.80
CA MET A 154 2.81 -0.56 -2.87
C MET A 154 1.59 -1.40 -2.47
N LYS A 155 1.66 -2.72 -2.59
CA LYS A 155 0.48 -3.57 -2.37
C LYS A 155 0.50 -4.25 -1.01
N TYR A 156 1.58 -4.95 -0.67
CA TYR A 156 1.58 -5.76 0.53
C TYR A 156 1.99 -5.00 1.78
N ARG A 157 3.04 -4.20 1.76
CA ARG A 157 3.41 -3.35 2.91
C ARG A 157 2.26 -2.42 3.30
N TYR A 158 1.60 -1.84 2.30
CA TYR A 158 0.44 -0.99 2.54
C TYR A 158 -0.78 -1.77 3.07
N THR A 159 -1.02 -3.00 2.58
CA THR A 159 -2.06 -3.88 3.11
C THR A 159 -1.83 -4.21 4.58
N PHE A 160 -0.59 -4.52 4.97
CA PHE A 160 -0.25 -4.78 6.37
C PHE A 160 -0.37 -3.52 7.24
N LEU A 161 0.03 -2.36 6.73
CA LEU A 161 -0.12 -1.09 7.44
C LEU A 161 -1.60 -0.82 7.76
N ARG A 162 -2.47 -0.87 6.77
CA ARG A 162 -3.91 -0.65 6.95
C ARG A 162 -4.54 -1.65 7.92
N LEU A 163 -4.10 -2.91 7.87
CA LEU A 163 -4.53 -3.92 8.83
C LEU A 163 -4.09 -3.55 10.24
N ALA A 164 -2.82 -3.20 10.43
CA ALA A 164 -2.26 -2.87 11.74
C ALA A 164 -2.90 -1.60 12.32
N GLU A 165 -3.15 -0.57 11.52
CA GLU A 165 -3.87 0.64 11.92
C GLU A 165 -5.30 0.31 12.40
N THR A 166 -6.02 -0.53 11.64
CA THR A 166 -7.37 -0.96 12.02
C THR A 166 -7.36 -1.77 13.32
N LEU A 167 -6.41 -2.70 13.47
CA LEU A 167 -6.27 -3.50 14.69
C LEU A 167 -5.92 -2.63 15.91
N ALA A 168 -5.04 -1.65 15.75
CA ALA A 168 -4.71 -0.69 16.81
C ALA A 168 -5.92 0.16 17.21
N GLN A 169 -6.73 0.63 16.26
CA GLN A 169 -7.98 1.34 16.53
C GLN A 169 -9.00 0.47 17.27
N GLU A 170 -9.00 -0.85 17.02
CA GLU A 170 -9.83 -1.83 17.73
C GLU A 170 -9.26 -2.23 19.12
N GLY A 171 -8.10 -1.70 19.51
CA GLY A 171 -7.40 -2.07 20.76
C GLY A 171 -6.71 -3.42 20.71
N LYS A 172 -6.57 -4.05 19.55
CA LYS A 172 -5.90 -5.34 19.33
C LYS A 172 -4.40 -5.13 19.08
N ASN A 173 -3.71 -4.50 20.03
CA ASN A 173 -2.33 -4.01 19.86
C ASN A 173 -1.32 -5.12 19.53
N GLU A 174 -1.41 -6.28 20.20
CA GLU A 174 -0.52 -7.40 19.92
C GLU A 174 -0.66 -7.92 18.48
N GLN A 175 -1.89 -7.97 17.96
CA GLN A 175 -2.13 -8.37 16.58
C GLN A 175 -1.65 -7.30 15.58
N ALA A 176 -1.76 -6.03 15.92
CA ALA A 176 -1.23 -4.93 15.12
C ALA A 176 0.29 -5.02 14.98
N ILE A 177 0.99 -5.24 16.09
CA ILE A 177 2.45 -5.45 16.11
C ILE A 177 2.82 -6.68 15.28
N ALA A 178 2.13 -7.81 15.49
CA ALA A 178 2.38 -9.03 14.74
C ALA A 178 2.20 -8.86 13.23
N ALA A 179 1.21 -8.06 12.79
CA ALA A 179 1.00 -7.77 11.38
C ALA A 179 2.14 -6.93 10.78
N LEU A 180 2.63 -5.90 11.47
CA LEU A 180 3.78 -5.12 11.04
C LEU A 180 5.06 -5.97 10.96
N ASP A 181 5.31 -6.78 11.99
CA ASP A 181 6.45 -7.68 12.06
C ASP A 181 6.42 -8.70 10.91
N LYS A 182 5.24 -9.28 10.65
CA LYS A 182 5.05 -10.24 9.55
C LYS A 182 5.34 -9.61 8.19
N SER A 183 4.95 -8.35 7.98
CA SER A 183 5.27 -7.63 6.76
C SER A 183 6.78 -7.53 6.52
N LEU A 184 7.54 -7.19 7.56
CA LEU A 184 9.01 -7.06 7.47
C LEU A 184 9.71 -8.42 7.42
N GLU A 185 9.10 -9.46 7.99
CA GLU A 185 9.60 -10.83 7.88
C GLU A 185 9.43 -11.39 6.47
N GLU A 186 8.25 -11.21 5.85
CA GLU A 186 7.95 -11.78 4.54
C GLU A 186 8.55 -10.96 3.40
N ILE A 187 8.72 -9.64 3.60
CA ILE A 187 9.33 -8.71 2.65
C ILE A 187 10.53 -8.04 3.33
N PRO A 188 11.63 -8.79 3.54
CA PRO A 188 12.76 -8.32 4.33
C PRO A 188 13.52 -7.21 3.63
N LEU A 189 14.10 -6.29 4.43
CA LEU A 189 14.76 -5.08 3.93
C LEU A 189 16.02 -5.37 3.11
N TYR A 190 16.65 -6.54 3.28
CA TYR A 190 17.79 -6.96 2.45
C TYR A 190 17.39 -7.38 1.03
N GLN A 191 16.10 -7.72 0.79
CA GLN A 191 15.56 -8.04 -0.52
C GLN A 191 14.88 -6.83 -1.15
N VAL A 192 14.07 -6.14 -0.36
CA VAL A 192 13.32 -4.95 -0.76
C VAL A 192 13.68 -3.82 0.20
N PRO A 193 14.58 -2.91 -0.17
CA PRO A 193 15.05 -1.85 0.70
C PRO A 193 13.94 -1.03 1.35
N ALA A 194 14.26 -0.38 2.47
CA ALA A 194 13.32 0.51 3.13
C ALA A 194 13.00 1.71 2.23
N ASP A 195 11.73 1.90 1.97
CA ASP A 195 11.21 3.00 1.15
C ASP A 195 10.07 3.75 1.85
N ASN A 196 9.47 4.67 1.15
CA ASN A 196 8.43 5.55 1.70
C ASN A 196 7.20 4.80 2.22
N SER A 197 6.94 3.57 1.75
CA SER A 197 5.81 2.77 2.24
C SER A 197 5.93 2.43 3.72
N LEU A 198 7.16 2.41 4.25
CA LEU A 198 7.47 2.11 5.65
C LEU A 198 7.44 3.34 6.56
N LEU A 199 7.31 4.54 6.00
CA LEU A 199 7.32 5.78 6.80
C LEU A 199 6.23 5.78 7.87
N ASN A 200 5.04 5.28 7.57
CA ASN A 200 3.92 5.23 8.51
C ASN A 200 3.97 4.04 9.49
N TYR A 201 4.85 3.06 9.28
CA TYR A 201 5.08 1.99 10.25
C TYR A 201 5.72 2.55 11.53
N ILE A 202 6.58 3.55 11.39
CA ILE A 202 7.38 4.11 12.47
C ILE A 202 6.51 4.74 13.57
N PRO A 203 5.62 5.72 13.28
CA PRO A 203 4.73 6.27 14.30
C PRO A 203 3.77 5.23 14.86
N LEU A 204 3.36 4.24 14.06
CA LEU A 204 2.49 3.18 14.56
C LEU A 204 3.23 2.28 15.58
N TYR A 205 4.48 1.88 15.31
CA TYR A 205 5.30 1.18 16.29
C TYR A 205 5.51 2.00 17.57
N TYR A 206 5.79 3.31 17.46
CA TYR A 206 5.90 4.17 18.65
C TYR A 206 4.60 4.20 19.46
N ASN A 207 3.46 4.35 18.79
CA ASN A 207 2.15 4.35 19.45
C ASN A 207 1.80 3.01 20.12
N LEU A 208 2.32 1.91 19.60
CA LEU A 208 2.17 0.57 20.15
C LEU A 208 3.21 0.23 21.22
N GLY A 209 4.13 1.15 21.55
CA GLY A 209 5.16 0.97 22.56
C GLY A 209 6.43 0.23 22.09
N GLU A 210 6.54 -0.08 20.81
CA GLU A 210 7.65 -0.81 20.18
C GLU A 210 8.78 0.14 19.75
N THR A 211 9.31 0.91 20.71
CA THR A 211 10.30 1.99 20.44
C THR A 211 11.56 1.49 19.74
N GLU A 212 12.09 0.34 20.11
CA GLU A 212 13.31 -0.22 19.51
C GLU A 212 13.10 -0.59 18.04
N LYS A 213 11.95 -1.19 17.70
CA LYS A 213 11.58 -1.52 16.31
C LYS A 213 11.38 -0.26 15.48
N ALA A 214 10.70 0.74 16.05
CA ALA A 214 10.53 2.03 15.40
C ALA A 214 11.88 2.70 15.09
N ASN A 215 12.79 2.73 16.08
CA ASN A 215 14.12 3.32 15.92
C ASN A 215 14.96 2.58 14.87
N ALA A 216 14.94 1.24 14.87
CA ALA A 216 15.66 0.43 13.89
C ALA A 216 15.17 0.71 12.47
N LEU A 217 13.82 0.69 12.26
CA LEU A 217 13.23 0.95 10.96
C LEU A 217 13.49 2.40 10.50
N ALA A 218 13.46 3.35 11.44
CA ALA A 218 13.76 4.76 11.17
C ALA A 218 15.20 4.94 10.67
N LYS A 219 16.17 4.25 11.28
CA LYS A 219 17.56 4.27 10.82
C LYS A 219 17.73 3.73 9.42
N GLU A 220 17.13 2.57 9.12
CA GLU A 220 17.17 1.96 7.78
C GLU A 220 16.59 2.91 6.72
N LEU A 221 15.43 3.51 7.00
CA LEU A 221 14.80 4.45 6.09
C LEU A 221 15.64 5.74 5.91
N ALA A 222 16.24 6.25 6.99
CA ALA A 222 17.12 7.41 6.94
C ALA A 222 18.37 7.14 6.11
N VAL A 223 19.01 5.98 6.32
CA VAL A 223 20.23 5.59 5.57
C VAL A 223 19.95 5.47 4.08
N ASN A 224 18.82 4.84 3.71
CA ASN A 224 18.46 4.68 2.31
C ASN A 224 18.23 6.03 1.61
N ASN A 225 17.47 6.92 2.25
CA ASN A 225 17.25 8.27 1.71
C ASN A 225 18.53 9.13 1.70
N TYR A 226 19.39 8.99 2.72
CA TYR A 226 20.71 9.64 2.72
C TYR A 226 21.58 9.17 1.54
N GLN A 227 21.62 7.88 1.25
CA GLN A 227 22.38 7.36 0.10
C GLN A 227 21.85 7.91 -1.22
N THR A 228 20.55 8.00 -1.38
CA THR A 228 19.90 8.61 -2.55
C THR A 228 20.31 10.10 -2.68
N LEU A 229 20.17 10.87 -1.61
CA LEU A 229 20.59 12.28 -1.61
C LEU A 229 22.09 12.45 -1.90
N LYS A 230 22.93 11.64 -1.28
CA LYS A 230 24.38 11.66 -1.51
C LYS A 230 24.73 11.36 -2.96
N TYR A 231 24.05 10.40 -3.57
CA TYR A 231 24.21 10.10 -4.99
C TYR A 231 23.81 11.29 -5.87
N ILE A 232 22.63 11.86 -5.64
CA ILE A 232 22.13 13.02 -6.40
C ILE A 232 23.11 14.21 -6.30
N HIS A 233 23.60 14.50 -5.10
CA HIS A 233 24.57 15.59 -4.88
C HIS A 233 25.97 15.30 -5.42
N SER A 234 26.25 14.07 -5.88
CA SER A 234 27.49 13.73 -6.58
C SER A 234 27.41 13.88 -8.10
N LEU A 235 26.21 14.10 -8.65
CA LEU A 235 25.98 14.25 -10.08
C LEU A 235 26.41 15.64 -10.59
N ALA A 236 26.67 15.72 -11.88
CA ALA A 236 26.91 17.02 -12.52
C ALA A 236 25.62 17.88 -12.50
N PRO A 237 25.73 19.23 -12.42
CA PRO A 237 24.56 20.11 -12.33
C PRO A 237 23.53 19.93 -13.45
N GLU A 238 23.98 19.60 -14.66
CA GLU A 238 23.12 19.31 -15.81
C GLU A 238 22.29 18.04 -15.65
N ASP A 239 22.82 17.02 -14.96
CA ASP A 239 22.11 15.78 -14.71
C ASP A 239 21.07 15.92 -13.59
N VAL A 240 21.35 16.75 -12.58
CA VAL A 240 20.41 17.03 -11.49
C VAL A 240 19.15 17.73 -11.98
N GLN A 241 19.24 18.51 -13.07
CA GLN A 241 18.07 19.21 -13.64
C GLN A 241 17.07 18.29 -14.33
N ARG A 242 17.33 17.01 -14.47
CA ARG A 242 16.35 16.05 -14.99
C ARG A 242 15.18 15.92 -14.00
N GLY A 243 13.96 15.94 -14.55
CA GLY A 243 12.75 16.02 -13.74
C GLY A 243 12.53 14.81 -12.80
N ASP A 244 13.01 13.62 -13.18
CA ASP A 244 13.02 12.42 -12.37
C ASP A 244 13.92 12.55 -11.15
N ILE A 245 15.18 13.01 -11.32
CA ILE A 245 16.16 13.19 -10.25
C ILE A 245 15.73 14.28 -9.27
N MET A 246 15.21 15.40 -9.77
CA MET A 246 14.67 16.46 -8.90
C MET A 246 13.46 15.97 -8.08
N GLN A 247 12.67 15.07 -8.62
CA GLN A 247 11.54 14.48 -7.89
C GLN A 247 12.03 13.54 -6.79
N ASP A 248 13.04 12.71 -7.07
CA ASP A 248 13.64 11.80 -6.09
C ASP A 248 14.31 12.57 -4.94
N GLU A 249 15.01 13.68 -5.23
CA GLU A 249 15.58 14.56 -4.20
C GLU A 249 14.50 15.12 -3.28
N LYS A 250 13.44 15.69 -3.87
CA LYS A 250 12.31 16.23 -3.14
C LYS A 250 11.63 15.16 -2.25
N LEU A 251 11.46 13.97 -2.79
CA LEU A 251 10.84 12.86 -2.10
C LEU A 251 11.68 12.43 -0.90
N SER A 252 12.99 12.21 -1.11
CA SER A 252 13.92 11.82 -0.06
C SER A 252 14.01 12.87 1.06
N MET A 253 14.06 14.16 0.71
CA MET A 253 14.03 15.24 1.70
C MET A 253 12.72 15.29 2.49
N ASN A 254 11.59 15.07 1.86
CA ASN A 254 10.30 15.00 2.54
C ASN A 254 10.24 13.81 3.52
N VAL A 255 10.73 12.64 3.10
CA VAL A 255 10.80 11.47 3.99
C VAL A 255 11.65 11.76 5.22
N ILE A 256 12.85 12.31 5.05
CA ILE A 256 13.71 12.69 6.18
C ILE A 256 13.00 13.69 7.11
N ARG A 257 12.32 14.69 6.56
CA ARG A 257 11.60 15.68 7.35
C ARG A 257 10.48 15.06 8.20
N PHE A 258 9.66 14.20 7.60
CA PHE A 258 8.61 13.50 8.34
C PHE A 258 9.19 12.52 9.36
N LEU A 259 10.24 11.82 9.00
CA LEU A 259 10.94 10.90 9.88
C LEU A 259 11.46 11.61 11.13
N LEU A 260 12.15 12.74 10.97
CA LEU A 260 12.64 13.55 12.08
C LEU A 260 11.49 14.07 12.96
N ALA A 261 10.35 14.45 12.36
CA ALA A 261 9.18 14.87 13.11
C ALA A 261 8.63 13.71 13.99
N TYR A 262 8.48 12.52 13.44
CA TYR A 262 7.99 11.34 14.18
C TYR A 262 8.94 10.94 15.32
N ILE A 263 10.25 10.89 15.03
CA ILE A 263 11.27 10.55 16.03
C ILE A 263 11.31 11.57 17.17
N THR A 264 11.24 12.86 16.84
CA THR A 264 11.21 13.94 17.84
C THR A 264 9.94 13.90 18.68
N GLN A 265 8.78 13.67 18.05
CA GLN A 265 7.51 13.52 18.76
C GLN A 265 7.54 12.33 19.72
N ALA A 266 8.23 11.26 19.37
CA ALA A 266 8.43 10.10 20.23
C ALA A 266 9.51 10.29 21.31
N GLY A 267 10.12 11.49 21.42
CA GLY A 267 11.12 11.79 22.42
C GLY A 267 12.51 11.18 22.17
N GLN A 268 12.77 10.67 20.97
CA GLN A 268 14.03 10.02 20.60
C GLN A 268 15.06 11.05 20.08
N THR A 269 15.46 11.97 20.97
CA THR A 269 16.31 13.12 20.61
C THR A 269 17.69 12.75 20.07
N GLU A 270 18.31 11.72 20.63
CA GLU A 270 19.63 11.26 20.17
C GLU A 270 19.58 10.73 18.75
N LEU A 271 18.55 9.91 18.42
CA LEU A 271 18.35 9.41 17.08
C LEU A 271 18.03 10.53 16.08
N ALA A 272 17.19 11.50 16.49
CA ALA A 272 16.91 12.66 15.65
C ALA A 272 18.17 13.46 15.32
N GLN A 273 19.06 13.67 16.31
CA GLN A 273 20.32 14.35 16.09
C GLN A 273 21.28 13.54 15.21
N GLU A 274 21.37 12.22 15.39
CA GLU A 274 22.17 11.33 14.54
C GLU A 274 21.75 11.45 13.08
N ILE A 275 20.45 11.39 12.78
CA ILE A 275 19.93 11.50 11.42
C ILE A 275 20.13 12.91 10.85
N SER A 276 19.91 13.98 11.64
CA SER A 276 20.18 15.34 11.20
C SER A 276 21.64 15.54 10.81
N ASN A 277 22.57 15.11 11.66
CA ASN A 277 24.01 15.21 11.39
C ASN A 277 24.39 14.43 10.12
N MET A 278 23.80 13.24 9.93
CA MET A 278 24.05 12.43 8.73
C MET A 278 23.64 13.18 7.46
N VAL A 279 22.45 13.79 7.43
CA VAL A 279 21.95 14.54 6.28
C VAL A 279 22.75 15.84 6.07
N GLU A 280 23.06 16.59 7.14
CA GLU A 280 23.87 17.80 7.07
C GLU A 280 25.24 17.56 6.46
N SER A 281 25.82 16.37 6.62
CA SER A 281 27.11 16.00 6.03
C SER A 281 27.13 16.06 4.50
N ILE A 282 25.97 15.97 3.84
CA ILE A 282 25.85 16.12 2.39
C ILE A 282 26.11 17.56 1.97
N TYR A 283 25.62 18.52 2.74
CA TYR A 283 25.70 19.95 2.43
C TYR A 283 26.96 20.60 3.00
N ASN A 284 27.55 20.02 4.06
CA ASN A 284 28.76 20.50 4.73
C ASN A 284 29.81 19.38 4.81
N PRO A 285 30.47 19.01 3.71
CA PRO A 285 31.39 17.87 3.68
C PRO A 285 32.68 18.06 4.53
N THR A 286 32.94 19.27 5.04
CA THR A 286 34.05 19.56 5.93
C THR A 286 33.73 19.30 7.41
N ALA A 287 32.47 19.06 7.77
CA ALA A 287 32.10 18.67 9.10
C ALA A 287 32.52 17.21 9.33
N VAL A 288 33.37 16.95 10.30
CA VAL A 288 33.80 15.58 10.67
C VAL A 288 32.65 14.91 11.39
N HIS A 289 31.88 14.09 10.68
CA HIS A 289 30.81 13.30 11.29
C HIS A 289 31.28 11.88 11.57
N PRO A 290 31.05 11.35 12.78
CA PRO A 290 31.48 10.01 13.18
C PRO A 290 30.71 8.87 12.54
N TYR A 291 29.71 9.16 11.68
CA TYR A 291 28.90 8.11 11.07
C TYR A 291 29.71 7.34 10.02
N ARG A 292 30.06 6.10 10.34
CA ARG A 292 30.49 5.08 9.37
C ARG A 292 29.35 4.08 9.22
N PRO A 293 28.71 3.99 8.03
CA PRO A 293 27.78 2.89 7.78
C PRO A 293 28.56 1.57 7.93
N GLU A 294 28.13 0.71 8.83
CA GLU A 294 28.59 -0.66 8.83
C GLU A 294 28.13 -1.27 7.50
N VAL A 295 29.10 -1.49 6.62
CA VAL A 295 28.87 -2.26 5.39
C VAL A 295 28.51 -3.65 5.87
N GLN A 296 27.22 -4.02 5.75
CA GLN A 296 26.79 -5.40 5.94
C GLN A 296 27.68 -6.27 5.05
N LYS A 297 28.59 -7.01 5.68
CA LYS A 297 29.40 -8.01 4.98
C LYS A 297 28.41 -8.98 4.32
N LYS A 298 28.34 -8.93 2.98
CA LYS A 298 27.78 -10.04 2.21
C LYS A 298 28.47 -11.28 2.77
N ILE A 299 27.69 -12.19 3.31
CA ILE A 299 28.21 -13.49 3.75
C ILE A 299 28.68 -14.18 2.47
N ASP A 300 29.98 -14.15 2.24
CA ASP A 300 30.65 -14.94 1.22
C ASP A 300 30.47 -16.42 1.61
N THR A 301 29.42 -17.04 1.11
CA THR A 301 29.23 -18.49 1.15
C THR A 301 29.95 -19.19 0.00
N SER A 302 31.12 -18.68 -0.40
CA SER A 302 32.07 -19.43 -1.22
C SER A 302 33.04 -20.21 -0.32
N GLY A 303 32.48 -21.12 0.47
CA GLY A 303 33.23 -22.11 1.23
C GLY A 303 33.46 -23.35 0.39
N SER A 304 34.63 -23.41 -0.18
CA SER A 304 35.46 -24.61 -0.47
C SER A 304 34.79 -25.97 -0.27
N GLN A 305 34.59 -26.68 -1.35
CA GLN A 305 34.69 -28.13 -1.33
C GLN A 305 36.08 -28.53 -1.82
N SER A 306 36.88 -29.07 -0.93
CA SER A 306 37.93 -30.03 -1.24
C SER A 306 37.32 -31.42 -1.21
#